data_c0875967e95d2e37f1e30e649a543197
#
_entry.id   c0875967e95d2e37f1e30e649a543197
#
_cell.length_a   1.000
_cell.length_b   1.000
_cell.length_c   1.000
_cell.angle_alpha   90.00
_cell.angle_beta   90.00
_cell.angle_gamma   90.00
#
_symmetry.space_group_name_H-M   'P 1'
#
loop_
_entity.id
_entity.type
_entity.pdbx_description
1 polymer ?
#
loop_
_entity_poly.entity_id
_entity_poly.type
_entity_poly.pdbx_seq_one_letter_code
_entity_poly.pdbx_strand_id
1 'polypeptide(L)'
;MANVLKLFSIYPAPIRLDRFLRTVLSVLVTQGIIEKGCRKKQILVNQKPAEPKTRVLFKDEITLLVPTLFPIALPKQKHEIETEVQFKDLIVHDFPDFCVINKPYGLPSQGGPGITESVDQLAGDNYWIVHRLDRHTEGVMLLAKSRQAAAALSEMFKDRQIQKYYYAIVRGRPAKDSGVIDVPLENRRIDGDDTMVPDPNGQKAVTRYRVVKQLNAHHTLVLLKPLTGRKHQLRVHMQTLDTPILGDMKYGKRAKRMHLYAYKIGFMWKGQTIHLALNPLHA
;
A
#
# COMPACT_ATOMS: atom_id res chain seq x y z
N MET A 1 -4.88 2.12 26.54
CA MET A 1 -5.69 3.06 25.74
C MET A 1 -6.32 2.29 24.61
N ALA A 2 -7.63 2.42 24.39
CA ALA A 2 -8.31 1.74 23.29
C ALA A 2 -7.74 2.24 21.94
N ASN A 3 -7.30 1.33 21.09
CA ASN A 3 -6.87 1.68 19.74
C ASN A 3 -8.10 2.12 18.94
N VAL A 4 -8.13 3.37 18.51
CA VAL A 4 -9.20 3.97 17.74
C VAL A 4 -8.71 4.22 16.31
N LEU A 5 -9.41 3.70 15.32
CA LEU A 5 -9.20 4.04 13.92
C LEU A 5 -10.25 5.06 13.49
N LYS A 6 -9.81 6.21 13.00
CA LYS A 6 -10.67 7.25 12.44
C LYS A 6 -10.55 7.27 10.92
N LEU A 7 -11.68 7.23 10.25
CA LEU A 7 -11.82 7.33 8.80
C LEU A 7 -12.71 8.53 8.48
N PHE A 8 -12.44 9.20 7.38
CA PHE A 8 -13.28 10.30 6.91
C PHE A 8 -13.87 9.95 5.55
N SER A 9 -15.17 10.16 5.39
CA SER A 9 -15.83 9.93 4.11
C SER A 9 -15.43 11.00 3.10
N ILE A 10 -14.94 10.53 1.95
CA ILE A 10 -14.58 11.37 0.79
C ILE A 10 -15.62 11.24 -0.35
N TYR A 11 -16.68 10.47 -0.15
CA TYR A 11 -17.70 10.25 -1.17
C TYR A 11 -18.60 11.48 -1.31
N PRO A 12 -18.73 12.04 -2.51
CA PRO A 12 -19.55 13.23 -2.73
C PRO A 12 -21.05 12.95 -2.59
N ALA A 13 -21.48 11.70 -2.77
CA ALA A 13 -22.86 11.25 -2.58
C ALA A 13 -23.00 10.39 -1.33
N PRO A 14 -24.17 10.39 -0.66
CA PRO A 14 -24.40 9.56 0.51
C PRO A 14 -24.19 8.07 0.22
N ILE A 15 -23.34 7.40 1.02
CA ILE A 15 -23.07 5.97 0.91
C ILE A 15 -23.50 5.26 2.19
N ARG A 16 -23.97 4.01 2.11
CA ARG A 16 -24.26 3.22 3.31
C ARG A 16 -22.96 2.87 4.04
N LEU A 17 -22.99 2.90 5.36
CA LEU A 17 -21.82 2.61 6.22
C LEU A 17 -21.19 1.23 5.92
N ASP A 18 -22.03 0.20 5.75
CA ASP A 18 -21.55 -1.14 5.42
C ASP A 18 -20.80 -1.16 4.06
N ARG A 19 -21.33 -0.46 3.06
CA ARG A 19 -20.67 -0.34 1.75
C ARG A 19 -19.39 0.51 1.86
N PHE A 20 -19.45 1.65 2.58
CA PHE A 20 -18.28 2.50 2.85
C PHE A 20 -17.16 1.70 3.51
N LEU A 21 -17.44 1.00 4.61
CA LEU A 21 -16.46 0.22 5.35
C LEU A 21 -15.89 -0.93 4.51
N ARG A 22 -16.70 -1.61 3.73
CA ARG A 22 -16.24 -2.67 2.81
C ARG A 22 -15.36 -2.11 1.70
N THR A 23 -15.62 -0.93 1.20
CA THR A 23 -14.81 -0.28 0.17
C THR A 23 -13.49 0.27 0.74
N VAL A 24 -13.52 0.90 1.91
CA VAL A 24 -12.36 1.55 2.52
C VAL A 24 -11.47 0.55 3.26
N LEU A 25 -12.06 -0.46 3.88
CA LEU A 25 -11.37 -1.48 4.67
C LEU A 25 -11.25 -2.83 3.94
N SER A 26 -11.76 -2.92 2.72
CA SER A 26 -11.75 -4.08 1.82
C SER A 26 -12.13 -5.44 2.48
N VAL A 27 -11.56 -6.54 2.05
CA VAL A 27 -11.92 -7.91 2.38
C VAL A 27 -11.92 -8.29 3.88
N LEU A 28 -11.39 -7.41 4.79
CA LEU A 28 -11.37 -7.65 6.25
C LEU A 28 -12.69 -7.48 6.94
N VAL A 29 -13.52 -6.66 6.34
CA VAL A 29 -14.76 -6.28 6.98
C VAL A 29 -15.88 -7.01 6.29
N THR A 30 -16.08 -8.25 6.69
CA THR A 30 -17.28 -8.99 6.28
C THR A 30 -18.54 -8.31 6.85
N GLN A 31 -19.66 -8.51 6.20
CA GLN A 31 -20.95 -8.00 6.68
C GLN A 31 -21.20 -8.36 8.15
N GLY A 32 -20.86 -9.59 8.55
CA GLY A 32 -21.01 -10.05 9.94
C GLY A 32 -20.13 -9.30 10.95
N ILE A 33 -18.92 -8.87 10.54
CA ILE A 33 -18.03 -8.05 11.39
C ILE A 33 -18.63 -6.65 11.58
N ILE A 34 -19.15 -6.05 10.50
CA ILE A 34 -19.82 -4.73 10.58
C ILE A 34 -21.04 -4.79 11.50
N GLU A 35 -21.90 -5.77 11.30
CA GLU A 35 -23.10 -5.97 12.10
C GLU A 35 -22.78 -6.20 13.59
N LYS A 36 -21.78 -7.05 13.87
CA LYS A 36 -21.27 -7.29 15.22
C LYS A 36 -20.71 -6.01 15.85
N GLY A 37 -19.95 -5.22 15.08
CA GLY A 37 -19.37 -3.96 15.50
C GLY A 37 -20.41 -2.89 15.82
N CYS A 38 -21.40 -2.74 14.94
CA CYS A 38 -22.53 -1.84 15.16
C CYS A 38 -23.34 -2.25 16.41
N ARG A 39 -23.70 -3.54 16.53
CA ARG A 39 -24.42 -4.07 17.70
C ARG A 39 -23.67 -3.84 19.01
N LYS A 40 -22.33 -3.92 19.00
CA LYS A 40 -21.48 -3.65 20.17
C LYS A 40 -21.16 -2.17 20.36
N LYS A 41 -21.76 -1.27 19.57
CA LYS A 41 -21.48 0.17 19.56
C LYS A 41 -20.00 0.51 19.39
N GLN A 42 -19.28 -0.30 18.64
CA GLN A 42 -17.85 -0.16 18.36
C GLN A 42 -17.59 0.59 17.05
N ILE A 43 -18.63 0.87 16.28
CA ILE A 43 -18.60 1.66 15.06
C ILE A 43 -19.48 2.90 15.28
N LEU A 44 -18.85 4.07 15.15
CA LEU A 44 -19.51 5.36 15.36
C LEU A 44 -19.42 6.17 14.07
N VAL A 45 -20.45 6.94 13.76
CA VAL A 45 -20.44 7.99 12.74
C VAL A 45 -20.69 9.32 13.45
N ASN A 46 -19.76 10.26 13.30
CA ASN A 46 -19.78 11.53 14.01
C ASN A 46 -20.01 11.35 15.52
N GLN A 47 -19.25 10.41 16.11
CA GLN A 47 -19.26 10.04 17.54
C GLN A 47 -20.56 9.41 18.05
N LYS A 48 -21.53 9.12 17.18
CA LYS A 48 -22.79 8.43 17.53
C LYS A 48 -22.72 6.98 17.06
N PRO A 49 -23.23 6.01 17.88
CA PRO A 49 -23.36 4.62 17.45
C PRO A 49 -24.12 4.53 16.13
N ALA A 50 -23.60 3.74 15.20
CA ALA A 50 -24.15 3.63 13.86
C ALA A 50 -24.67 2.22 13.58
N GLU A 51 -25.62 2.13 12.65
CA GLU A 51 -26.11 0.88 12.09
C GLU A 51 -25.45 0.61 10.72
N PRO A 52 -25.43 -0.64 10.23
CA PRO A 52 -24.88 -0.94 8.91
C PRO A 52 -25.49 -0.14 7.75
N LYS A 53 -26.76 0.23 7.91
CA LYS A 53 -27.54 1.01 6.92
C LYS A 53 -27.36 2.52 7.06
N THR A 54 -26.69 3.00 8.11
CA THR A 54 -26.45 4.44 8.34
C THR A 54 -25.87 5.07 7.07
N ARG A 55 -26.43 6.20 6.65
CA ARG A 55 -25.93 6.99 5.51
C ARG A 55 -24.73 7.81 5.97
N VAL A 56 -23.60 7.60 5.34
CA VAL A 56 -22.35 8.33 5.56
C VAL A 56 -22.27 9.40 4.48
N LEU A 57 -22.12 10.65 4.91
CA LEU A 57 -22.06 11.83 4.06
C LEU A 57 -20.59 12.26 3.84
N PHE A 58 -20.39 13.18 2.91
CA PHE A 58 -19.07 13.77 2.69
C PHE A 58 -18.55 14.43 3.97
N LYS A 59 -17.28 14.14 4.32
CA LYS A 59 -16.60 14.57 5.57
C LYS A 59 -17.08 13.94 6.87
N ASP A 60 -18.05 13.04 6.88
CA ASP A 60 -18.39 12.32 8.10
C ASP A 60 -17.17 11.60 8.67
N GLU A 61 -16.97 11.71 9.99
CA GLU A 61 -15.97 10.95 10.74
C GLU A 61 -16.54 9.59 11.13
N ILE A 62 -15.91 8.53 10.68
CA ILE A 62 -16.23 7.16 11.09
C ILE A 62 -15.16 6.70 12.08
N THR A 63 -15.56 6.45 13.32
CA THR A 63 -14.68 5.98 14.38
C THR A 63 -14.90 4.49 14.62
N LEU A 64 -13.84 3.71 14.55
CA LEU A 64 -13.82 2.28 14.85
C LEU A 64 -13.04 2.03 16.13
N LEU A 65 -13.67 1.43 17.14
CA LEU A 65 -13.02 1.02 18.39
C LEU A 65 -12.35 -0.35 18.17
N VAL A 66 -11.08 -0.33 17.83
CA VAL A 66 -10.33 -1.40 17.13
C VAL A 66 -9.89 -2.62 17.96
N PRO A 67 -9.89 -2.73 19.30
CA PRO A 67 -9.27 -3.89 19.93
C PRO A 67 -9.99 -5.21 19.73
N THR A 68 -11.26 -5.19 19.32
CA THR A 68 -12.09 -6.40 19.24
C THR A 68 -12.70 -6.69 17.88
N LEU A 69 -12.65 -5.74 16.94
CA LEU A 69 -13.25 -5.89 15.61
C LEU A 69 -12.32 -6.58 14.61
N PHE A 70 -11.01 -6.50 14.84
CA PHE A 70 -10.03 -7.04 13.91
C PHE A 70 -9.01 -7.90 14.67
N PRO A 71 -9.25 -9.22 14.82
CA PRO A 71 -8.18 -10.12 15.17
C PRO A 71 -7.15 -10.04 14.04
N ILE A 72 -5.96 -9.52 14.33
CA ILE A 72 -4.83 -9.55 13.41
C ILE A 72 -4.34 -11.01 13.38
N ALA A 73 -5.05 -11.85 12.65
CA ALA A 73 -4.52 -13.13 12.22
C ALA A 73 -3.68 -12.84 10.98
N LEU A 74 -2.41 -13.23 11.03
CA LEU A 74 -1.61 -13.36 9.81
C LEU A 74 -2.42 -14.22 8.83
N PRO A 75 -2.58 -13.83 7.57
CA PRO A 75 -3.44 -14.54 6.64
C PRO A 75 -3.00 -15.99 6.55
N LYS A 76 -3.89 -16.92 6.92
CA LYS A 76 -3.76 -18.34 6.55
C LYS A 76 -3.92 -18.39 5.03
N GLN A 77 -2.88 -18.84 4.38
CA GLN A 77 -2.88 -19.04 2.94
C GLN A 77 -4.06 -19.90 2.49
N LYS A 78 -4.76 -19.42 1.51
CA LYS A 78 -5.56 -20.23 0.61
C LYS A 78 -5.21 -19.87 -0.84
N HIS A 79 -4.74 -20.90 -1.51
CA HIS A 79 -4.78 -21.17 -2.94
C HIS A 79 -4.08 -20.21 -3.91
N GLU A 80 -3.11 -20.79 -4.60
CA GLU A 80 -2.84 -20.53 -6.01
C GLU A 80 -4.16 -20.68 -6.75
N ILE A 81 -4.78 -19.57 -7.09
CA ILE A 81 -5.89 -19.55 -8.03
C ILE A 81 -5.22 -19.45 -9.40
N GLU A 82 -5.19 -20.57 -10.13
CA GLU A 82 -5.00 -20.63 -11.58
C GLU A 82 -6.24 -20.02 -12.27
N THR A 83 -6.50 -18.74 -12.03
CA THR A 83 -7.43 -17.95 -12.82
C THR A 83 -6.61 -16.89 -13.50
N GLU A 84 -6.68 -16.83 -14.84
CA GLU A 84 -6.14 -15.70 -15.61
C GLU A 84 -6.61 -14.40 -14.98
N VAL A 85 -5.68 -13.66 -14.39
CA VAL A 85 -5.98 -12.37 -13.76
C VAL A 85 -6.30 -11.40 -14.88
N GLN A 86 -7.55 -10.95 -14.97
CA GLN A 86 -7.90 -9.92 -15.93
C GLN A 86 -7.59 -8.55 -15.34
N PHE A 87 -7.02 -7.64 -16.15
CA PHE A 87 -6.64 -6.30 -15.69
C PHE A 87 -7.79 -5.55 -15.00
N LYS A 88 -9.01 -5.69 -15.50
CA LYS A 88 -10.21 -5.04 -14.93
C LYS A 88 -10.47 -5.42 -13.48
N ASP A 89 -10.10 -6.64 -13.08
CA ASP A 89 -10.31 -7.16 -11.73
C ASP A 89 -9.33 -6.53 -10.72
N LEU A 90 -8.23 -5.99 -11.21
CA LEU A 90 -7.26 -5.25 -10.42
C LEU A 90 -7.69 -3.82 -10.12
N ILE A 91 -8.62 -3.24 -10.92
CA ILE A 91 -9.02 -1.84 -10.80
C ILE A 91 -9.87 -1.66 -9.53
N VAL A 92 -9.39 -0.83 -8.63
CA VAL A 92 -10.06 -0.50 -7.37
C VAL A 92 -10.70 0.89 -7.38
N HIS A 93 -10.16 1.80 -8.18
CA HIS A 93 -10.74 3.12 -8.45
C HIS A 93 -10.54 3.48 -9.91
N ASP A 94 -11.59 3.99 -10.52
CA ASP A 94 -11.58 4.42 -11.91
C ASP A 94 -11.98 5.89 -12.04
N PHE A 95 -11.06 6.70 -12.60
CA PHE A 95 -11.23 8.13 -12.85
C PHE A 95 -11.16 8.42 -14.35
N PRO A 96 -11.61 9.58 -14.83
CA PRO A 96 -11.55 9.92 -16.25
C PRO A 96 -10.14 9.87 -16.84
N ASP A 97 -9.13 10.35 -16.11
CA ASP A 97 -7.75 10.50 -16.61
C ASP A 97 -6.83 9.33 -16.20
N PHE A 98 -7.17 8.58 -15.15
CA PHE A 98 -6.34 7.50 -14.61
C PHE A 98 -7.19 6.46 -13.89
N CYS A 99 -6.62 5.28 -13.69
CA CYS A 99 -7.16 4.28 -12.77
C CYS A 99 -6.15 3.94 -11.68
N VAL A 100 -6.65 3.34 -10.61
CA VAL A 100 -5.86 2.81 -9.51
C VAL A 100 -6.12 1.33 -9.41
N ILE A 101 -5.05 0.56 -9.42
CA ILE A 101 -5.12 -0.89 -9.24
C ILE A 101 -4.56 -1.31 -7.89
N ASN A 102 -5.03 -2.44 -7.39
CA ASN A 102 -4.36 -3.20 -6.35
C ASN A 102 -3.43 -4.21 -7.03
N LYS A 103 -2.17 -3.85 -7.22
CA LYS A 103 -1.20 -4.75 -7.85
C LYS A 103 -0.96 -5.97 -6.97
N PRO A 104 -1.21 -7.19 -7.43
CA PRO A 104 -0.98 -8.39 -6.64
C PRO A 104 0.53 -8.66 -6.43
N TYR A 105 0.82 -9.46 -5.39
CA TYR A 105 2.14 -10.01 -5.14
C TYR A 105 2.61 -10.86 -6.31
N GLY A 106 3.88 -10.76 -6.68
CA GLY A 106 4.48 -11.58 -7.71
C GLY A 106 4.32 -11.07 -9.15
N LEU A 107 3.33 -10.19 -9.41
CA LEU A 107 3.12 -9.58 -10.73
C LEU A 107 4.11 -8.42 -10.94
N PRO A 108 4.98 -8.45 -11.96
CA PRO A 108 5.82 -7.32 -12.34
C PRO A 108 4.99 -6.12 -12.80
N SER A 109 5.50 -4.90 -12.59
CA SER A 109 4.85 -3.69 -13.12
C SER A 109 5.02 -3.56 -14.64
N GLN A 110 6.14 -4.03 -15.16
CA GLN A 110 6.48 -3.95 -16.59
C GLN A 110 7.10 -5.25 -17.09
N GLY A 111 6.87 -5.55 -18.37
CA GLY A 111 7.47 -6.67 -19.07
C GLY A 111 8.99 -6.54 -19.19
N GLY A 112 9.62 -7.61 -19.62
CA GLY A 112 11.07 -7.71 -19.84
C GLY A 112 11.50 -9.14 -20.14
N PRO A 113 12.79 -9.39 -20.38
CA PRO A 113 13.28 -10.74 -20.63
C PRO A 113 12.88 -11.73 -19.54
N GLY A 114 12.25 -12.84 -19.91
CA GLY A 114 11.79 -13.89 -18.98
C GLY A 114 10.54 -13.52 -18.15
N ILE A 115 9.84 -12.43 -18.48
CA ILE A 115 8.55 -12.05 -17.88
C ILE A 115 7.45 -12.46 -18.85
N THR A 116 6.61 -13.38 -18.44
CA THR A 116 5.47 -13.88 -19.24
C THR A 116 4.22 -13.02 -19.05
N GLU A 117 4.06 -12.39 -17.89
CA GLU A 117 2.91 -11.56 -17.56
C GLU A 117 3.33 -10.39 -16.66
N SER A 118 2.78 -9.21 -16.92
CA SER A 118 3.05 -7.98 -16.18
C SER A 118 1.87 -7.02 -16.28
N VAL A 119 1.84 -6.01 -15.39
CA VAL A 119 0.73 -5.04 -15.35
C VAL A 119 0.55 -4.32 -16.68
N ASP A 120 1.64 -3.90 -17.35
CA ASP A 120 1.56 -3.22 -18.65
C ASP A 120 1.01 -4.13 -19.76
N GLN A 121 1.37 -5.41 -19.77
CA GLN A 121 0.82 -6.38 -20.72
C GLN A 121 -0.68 -6.64 -20.47
N LEU A 122 -1.09 -6.84 -19.21
CA LEU A 122 -2.49 -7.01 -18.84
C LEU A 122 -3.34 -5.75 -19.13
N ALA A 123 -2.75 -4.56 -18.94
CA ALA A 123 -3.41 -3.28 -19.17
C ALA A 123 -3.61 -2.99 -20.67
N GLY A 124 -2.75 -3.53 -21.52
CA GLY A 124 -2.79 -3.30 -22.97
C GLY A 124 -2.58 -1.83 -23.35
N ASP A 125 -3.01 -1.46 -24.56
CA ASP A 125 -2.78 -0.13 -25.13
C ASP A 125 -3.67 0.99 -24.55
N ASN A 126 -4.60 0.65 -23.69
CA ASN A 126 -5.56 1.62 -23.10
C ASN A 126 -5.04 2.30 -21.84
N TYR A 127 -3.90 1.84 -21.28
CA TYR A 127 -3.35 2.35 -20.04
C TYR A 127 -1.84 2.53 -20.14
N TRP A 128 -1.32 3.53 -19.44
CA TRP A 128 0.10 3.88 -19.43
C TRP A 128 0.66 3.78 -18.01
N ILE A 129 1.77 3.07 -17.88
CA ILE A 129 2.54 2.99 -16.62
C ILE A 129 3.20 4.35 -16.35
N VAL A 130 2.92 4.95 -15.21
CA VAL A 130 3.48 6.24 -14.78
C VAL A 130 4.46 6.11 -13.60
N HIS A 131 4.43 4.98 -12.92
CA HIS A 131 5.42 4.57 -11.90
C HIS A 131 5.41 3.05 -11.77
N ARG A 132 6.35 2.55 -10.99
CA ARG A 132 6.48 1.10 -10.80
C ARG A 132 6.58 0.71 -9.34
N LEU A 133 6.08 -0.49 -9.04
CA LEU A 133 6.34 -1.24 -7.82
C LEU A 133 7.25 -2.43 -8.17
N ASP A 134 8.06 -2.86 -7.20
CA ASP A 134 8.83 -4.10 -7.36
C ASP A 134 7.89 -5.29 -7.58
N ARG A 135 8.37 -6.35 -8.21
CA ARG A 135 7.60 -7.58 -8.48
C ARG A 135 6.89 -8.10 -7.23
N HIS A 136 7.59 -8.13 -6.09
CA HIS A 136 7.09 -8.66 -4.83
C HIS A 136 6.49 -7.58 -3.91
N THR A 137 6.38 -6.34 -4.36
CA THR A 137 5.62 -5.29 -3.69
C THR A 137 4.21 -5.28 -4.25
N GLU A 138 3.23 -5.32 -3.40
CA GLU A 138 1.81 -5.26 -3.75
C GLU A 138 1.16 -3.94 -3.33
N GLY A 139 -0.08 -3.71 -3.78
CA GLY A 139 -0.88 -2.57 -3.37
C GLY A 139 -1.09 -1.50 -4.42
N VAL A 140 -1.29 -0.27 -3.97
CA VAL A 140 -1.72 0.88 -4.79
C VAL A 140 -0.73 1.17 -5.92
N MET A 141 -1.19 1.05 -7.16
CA MET A 141 -0.46 1.44 -8.35
C MET A 141 -1.38 2.26 -9.27
N LEU A 142 -0.83 3.36 -9.83
CA LEU A 142 -1.52 4.33 -10.68
C LEU A 142 -1.18 4.06 -12.14
N LEU A 143 -2.21 4.03 -13.01
CA LEU A 143 -2.04 3.98 -14.46
C LEU A 143 -2.83 5.12 -15.09
N ALA A 144 -2.25 5.79 -16.08
CA ALA A 144 -2.95 6.81 -16.85
C ALA A 144 -3.82 6.20 -17.94
N LYS A 145 -4.87 6.91 -18.34
CA LYS A 145 -5.82 6.51 -19.40
C LYS A 145 -5.61 7.25 -20.72
N SER A 146 -4.62 8.13 -20.77
CA SER A 146 -4.23 8.85 -22.00
C SER A 146 -2.74 9.20 -21.93
N ARG A 147 -2.14 9.43 -23.10
CA ARG A 147 -0.75 9.90 -23.19
C ARG A 147 -0.53 11.23 -22.47
N GLN A 148 -1.50 12.14 -22.55
CA GLN A 148 -1.44 13.43 -21.86
C GLN A 148 -1.44 13.25 -20.33
N ALA A 149 -2.34 12.44 -19.80
CA ALA A 149 -2.37 12.13 -18.37
C ALA A 149 -1.10 11.38 -17.93
N ALA A 150 -0.57 10.49 -18.78
CA ALA A 150 0.67 9.77 -18.52
C ALA A 150 1.87 10.72 -18.40
N ALA A 151 2.00 11.67 -19.31
CA ALA A 151 3.06 12.68 -19.25
C ALA A 151 2.98 13.51 -17.96
N ALA A 152 1.79 14.05 -17.65
CA ALA A 152 1.57 14.86 -16.45
C ALA A 152 1.84 14.07 -15.14
N LEU A 153 1.29 12.87 -15.02
CA LEU A 153 1.51 12.03 -13.83
C LEU A 153 2.98 11.60 -13.68
N SER A 154 3.66 11.27 -14.78
CA SER A 154 5.07 10.89 -14.76
C SER A 154 5.95 12.05 -14.29
N GLU A 155 5.67 13.28 -14.74
CA GLU A 155 6.33 14.49 -14.27
C GLU A 155 6.10 14.72 -12.78
N MET A 156 4.87 14.58 -12.30
CA MET A 156 4.55 14.67 -10.88
C MET A 156 5.29 13.63 -10.03
N PHE A 157 5.50 12.40 -10.53
CA PHE A 157 6.34 11.40 -9.85
C PHE A 157 7.81 11.82 -9.82
N LYS A 158 8.33 12.33 -10.95
CA LYS A 158 9.71 12.84 -11.07
C LYS A 158 9.95 14.00 -10.11
N ASP A 159 9.02 14.92 -10.02
CA ASP A 159 9.09 16.14 -9.18
C ASP A 159 8.70 15.87 -7.72
N ARG A 160 8.40 14.61 -7.37
CA ARG A 160 8.04 14.18 -6.00
C ARG A 160 6.79 14.85 -5.45
N GLN A 161 5.91 15.29 -6.31
CA GLN A 161 4.62 15.88 -5.93
C GLN A 161 3.62 14.79 -5.46
N ILE A 162 3.90 13.53 -5.77
CA ILE A 162 3.07 12.39 -5.38
C ILE A 162 3.63 11.76 -4.10
N GLN A 163 2.87 11.84 -3.02
CA GLN A 163 3.20 11.23 -1.74
C GLN A 163 2.83 9.75 -1.76
N LYS A 164 3.75 8.90 -1.32
CA LYS A 164 3.58 7.45 -1.25
C LYS A 164 3.81 6.99 0.18
N TYR A 165 2.97 6.07 0.63
CA TYR A 165 3.08 5.46 1.95
C TYR A 165 3.00 3.94 1.81
N TYR A 166 3.84 3.26 2.55
CA TYR A 166 3.94 1.81 2.55
C TYR A 166 3.83 1.28 3.96
N TYR A 167 3.23 0.12 4.11
CA TYR A 167 3.41 -0.70 5.29
C TYR A 167 4.43 -1.79 5.00
N ALA A 168 5.25 -2.09 6.00
CA ALA A 168 6.13 -3.25 5.96
C ALA A 168 6.06 -3.97 7.31
N ILE A 169 6.11 -5.30 7.27
CA ILE A 169 6.44 -6.09 8.45
C ILE A 169 7.94 -6.33 8.39
N VAL A 170 8.64 -5.93 9.44
CA VAL A 170 10.10 -6.07 9.54
C VAL A 170 10.48 -7.07 10.62
N ARG A 171 11.66 -7.69 10.48
CA ARG A 171 12.24 -8.54 11.51
C ARG A 171 12.87 -7.68 12.61
N GLY A 172 12.59 -8.04 13.86
CA GLY A 172 13.03 -7.23 14.99
C GLY A 172 12.21 -5.94 15.15
N ARG A 173 12.82 -4.95 15.80
CA ARG A 173 12.24 -3.63 16.03
C ARG A 173 13.31 -2.57 15.77
N PRO A 174 13.04 -1.51 15.00
CA PRO A 174 13.95 -0.38 14.89
C PRO A 174 14.27 0.21 16.25
N ALA A 175 15.52 0.63 16.46
CA ALA A 175 15.98 1.18 17.75
C ALA A 175 15.20 2.44 18.18
N LYS A 176 14.68 3.20 17.21
CA LYS A 176 13.81 4.37 17.45
C LYS A 176 12.43 4.12 16.86
N ASP A 177 11.40 4.64 17.49
CA ASP A 177 10.02 4.49 17.02
C ASP A 177 9.71 5.28 15.73
N SER A 178 10.53 6.26 15.41
CA SER A 178 10.46 6.99 14.15
C SER A 178 11.80 7.61 13.81
N GLY A 179 12.00 7.87 12.52
CA GLY A 179 13.24 8.50 12.07
C GLY A 179 13.25 8.76 10.57
N VAL A 180 14.39 9.28 10.13
CA VAL A 180 14.72 9.49 8.72
C VAL A 180 15.94 8.66 8.41
N ILE A 181 15.85 7.85 7.35
CA ILE A 181 16.97 7.12 6.77
C ILE A 181 17.41 7.94 5.55
N ASP A 182 18.57 8.55 5.64
CA ASP A 182 19.21 9.30 4.53
C ASP A 182 20.51 8.60 4.18
N VAL A 183 20.37 7.54 3.37
CA VAL A 183 21.47 6.67 2.96
C VAL A 183 21.44 6.57 1.44
N PRO A 184 22.42 7.16 0.74
CA PRO A 184 22.49 7.07 -0.72
C PRO A 184 22.68 5.62 -1.18
N LEU A 185 22.13 5.31 -2.36
CA LEU A 185 22.10 3.96 -2.90
C LEU A 185 22.72 3.90 -4.29
N GLU A 186 23.51 2.86 -4.52
CA GLU A 186 24.15 2.56 -5.81
C GLU A 186 23.69 1.19 -6.33
N ASN A 187 23.54 1.07 -7.64
CA ASN A 187 23.26 -0.21 -8.29
C ASN A 187 24.57 -0.90 -8.62
N ARG A 188 24.82 -2.06 -8.03
CA ARG A 188 25.99 -2.89 -8.29
C ARG A 188 25.57 -4.26 -8.81
N ARG A 189 26.37 -4.81 -9.69
CA ARG A 189 26.20 -6.19 -10.14
C ARG A 189 26.95 -7.11 -9.16
N ILE A 190 26.19 -7.92 -8.41
CA ILE A 190 26.71 -8.88 -7.43
C ILE A 190 26.20 -10.26 -7.83
N ASP A 191 27.11 -11.21 -8.03
CA ASP A 191 26.80 -12.58 -8.46
C ASP A 191 25.91 -12.65 -9.72
N GLY A 192 26.11 -11.71 -10.64
CA GLY A 192 25.32 -11.62 -11.87
C GLY A 192 24.02 -10.83 -11.75
N ASP A 193 23.59 -10.49 -10.55
CA ASP A 193 22.33 -9.81 -10.25
C ASP A 193 22.50 -8.32 -9.93
N ASP A 194 21.62 -7.49 -10.50
CA ASP A 194 21.51 -6.07 -10.15
C ASP A 194 21.05 -5.89 -8.70
N THR A 195 21.93 -5.39 -7.85
CA THR A 195 21.70 -5.24 -6.41
C THR A 195 21.93 -3.79 -5.98
N MET A 196 20.96 -3.21 -5.31
CA MET A 196 21.12 -1.89 -4.68
C MET A 196 21.87 -2.03 -3.36
N VAL A 197 22.90 -1.22 -3.17
CA VAL A 197 23.73 -1.20 -1.96
C VAL A 197 23.85 0.22 -1.41
N PRO A 198 24.04 0.39 -0.10
CA PRO A 198 24.43 1.67 0.49
C PRO A 198 25.79 2.10 -0.07
N ASP A 199 25.88 3.33 -0.56
CA ASP A 199 27.13 3.91 -1.06
C ASP A 199 27.11 5.43 -0.88
N PRO A 200 28.10 6.03 -0.21
CA PRO A 200 28.18 7.48 -0.04
C PRO A 200 28.16 8.28 -1.35
N ASN A 201 28.68 7.70 -2.43
CA ASN A 201 28.68 8.28 -3.77
C ASN A 201 27.47 7.92 -4.60
N GLY A 202 26.56 7.11 -4.05
CA GLY A 202 25.33 6.67 -4.71
C GLY A 202 24.29 7.77 -4.86
N GLN A 203 23.20 7.40 -5.50
CA GLN A 203 22.09 8.33 -5.70
C GLN A 203 21.37 8.60 -4.38
N LYS A 204 21.09 9.89 -4.12
CA LYS A 204 20.35 10.32 -2.91
C LYS A 204 19.07 9.52 -2.73
N ALA A 205 18.93 8.89 -1.57
CA ALA A 205 17.77 8.12 -1.17
C ALA A 205 17.37 8.46 0.26
N VAL A 206 16.11 8.87 0.45
CA VAL A 206 15.60 9.31 1.76
C VAL A 206 14.25 8.67 2.03
N THR A 207 14.13 8.04 3.20
CA THR A 207 12.89 7.43 3.68
C THR A 207 12.59 7.88 5.10
N ARG A 208 11.37 8.35 5.35
CA ARG A 208 10.85 8.49 6.73
C ARG A 208 10.19 7.20 7.15
N TYR A 209 10.40 6.79 8.39
CA TYR A 209 9.71 5.62 8.96
C TYR A 209 9.09 5.94 10.31
N ARG A 210 8.07 5.16 10.67
CA ARG A 210 7.45 5.17 11.99
C ARG A 210 6.99 3.76 12.35
N VAL A 211 7.36 3.30 13.53
CA VAL A 211 6.82 2.08 14.12
C VAL A 211 5.34 2.28 14.39
N VAL A 212 4.52 1.37 13.88
CA VAL A 212 3.06 1.40 14.07
C VAL A 212 2.69 0.50 15.24
N LYS A 213 3.22 -0.74 15.24
CA LYS A 213 2.90 -1.73 16.25
C LYS A 213 3.93 -2.85 16.28
N GLN A 214 4.29 -3.28 17.48
CA GLN A 214 4.97 -4.56 17.69
C GLN A 214 3.93 -5.67 17.51
N LEU A 215 4.16 -6.58 16.56
CA LEU A 215 3.24 -7.69 16.27
C LEU A 215 3.48 -8.89 17.19
N ASN A 216 4.76 -9.20 17.44
CA ASN A 216 5.23 -10.23 18.34
C ASN A 216 6.69 -9.96 18.72
N ALA A 217 7.36 -10.86 19.44
CA ALA A 217 8.75 -10.70 19.87
C ALA A 217 9.74 -10.50 18.70
N HIS A 218 9.40 -10.95 17.49
CA HIS A 218 10.32 -10.98 16.34
C HIS A 218 9.91 -10.07 15.18
N HIS A 219 8.71 -9.51 15.20
CA HIS A 219 8.17 -8.77 14.06
C HIS A 219 7.50 -7.47 14.48
N THR A 220 7.73 -6.43 13.69
CA THR A 220 7.18 -5.08 13.88
C THR A 220 6.52 -4.59 12.60
N LEU A 221 5.34 -4.00 12.71
CA LEU A 221 4.70 -3.26 11.63
C LEU A 221 5.24 -1.83 11.62
N VAL A 222 5.76 -1.41 10.47
CA VAL A 222 6.29 -0.06 10.25
C VAL A 222 5.58 0.63 9.09
N LEU A 223 5.36 1.93 9.23
CA LEU A 223 4.91 2.82 8.16
C LEU A 223 6.13 3.48 7.55
N LEU A 224 6.26 3.41 6.23
CA LEU A 224 7.36 3.96 5.45
C LEU A 224 6.83 5.04 4.50
N LYS A 225 7.50 6.19 4.47
CA LYS A 225 7.23 7.28 3.52
C LYS A 225 8.52 7.58 2.75
N PRO A 226 8.72 7.03 1.54
CA PRO A 226 9.85 7.38 0.71
C PRO A 226 9.70 8.82 0.19
N LEU A 227 10.73 9.63 0.39
CA LEU A 227 10.84 10.98 -0.16
C LEU A 227 11.54 10.99 -1.52
N THR A 228 12.20 9.92 -1.87
CA THR A 228 12.83 9.59 -3.16
C THR A 228 12.27 8.27 -3.65
N GLY A 229 12.62 7.83 -4.87
CA GLY A 229 12.05 6.60 -5.46
C GLY A 229 13.12 5.75 -6.15
N ARG A 230 14.18 5.33 -5.42
CA ARG A 230 15.22 4.45 -5.99
C ARG A 230 14.75 2.99 -6.01
N LYS A 231 15.29 2.21 -6.95
CA LYS A 231 15.05 0.76 -7.00
C LYS A 231 15.33 0.14 -5.63
N HIS A 232 14.46 -0.72 -5.14
CA HIS A 232 14.57 -1.42 -3.84
C HIS A 232 14.82 -0.52 -2.61
N GLN A 233 14.60 0.80 -2.70
CA GLN A 233 14.98 1.76 -1.65
C GLN A 233 14.49 1.36 -0.27
N LEU A 234 13.20 1.07 -0.11
CA LEU A 234 12.61 0.72 1.20
C LEU A 234 13.22 -0.56 1.77
N ARG A 235 13.53 -1.52 0.92
CA ARG A 235 14.09 -2.82 1.29
C ARG A 235 15.50 -2.66 1.83
N VAL A 236 16.36 -1.92 1.11
CA VAL A 236 17.74 -1.64 1.55
C VAL A 236 17.72 -0.76 2.80
N HIS A 237 16.91 0.29 2.85
CA HIS A 237 16.84 1.18 4.02
C HIS A 237 16.41 0.44 5.28
N MET A 238 15.48 -0.50 5.22
CA MET A 238 15.12 -1.29 6.40
C MET A 238 16.22 -2.27 6.80
N GLN A 239 17.00 -2.76 5.84
CA GLN A 239 18.19 -3.55 6.12
C GLN A 239 19.27 -2.72 6.84
N THR A 240 19.49 -1.45 6.46
CA THR A 240 20.49 -0.58 7.13
C THR A 240 20.14 -0.25 8.58
N LEU A 241 18.90 -0.51 9.00
CA LEU A 241 18.47 -0.42 10.40
C LEU A 241 18.53 -1.77 11.14
N ASP A 242 19.14 -2.79 10.56
CA ASP A 242 19.15 -4.18 11.07
C ASP A 242 17.75 -4.77 11.26
N THR A 243 16.76 -4.19 10.59
CA THR A 243 15.37 -4.63 10.60
C THR A 243 14.83 -4.91 9.19
N PRO A 244 15.41 -5.89 8.46
CA PRO A 244 15.03 -6.17 7.09
C PRO A 244 13.54 -6.56 7.00
N ILE A 245 12.94 -6.28 5.84
CA ILE A 245 11.53 -6.63 5.58
C ILE A 245 11.37 -8.15 5.64
N LEU A 246 10.34 -8.60 6.33
CA LEU A 246 10.02 -10.02 6.44
C LEU A 246 9.77 -10.62 5.06
N GLY A 247 10.50 -11.69 4.74
CA GLY A 247 10.38 -12.39 3.45
C GLY A 247 11.15 -11.75 2.29
N ASP A 248 11.92 -10.70 2.54
CA ASP A 248 12.83 -10.17 1.53
C ASP A 248 14.00 -11.15 1.31
N MET A 249 13.97 -11.83 0.15
CA MET A 249 14.98 -12.84 -0.19
C MET A 249 16.33 -12.23 -0.56
N LYS A 250 16.35 -10.96 -0.96
CA LYS A 250 17.59 -10.30 -1.44
C LYS A 250 18.31 -9.53 -0.33
N TYR A 251 17.57 -8.87 0.55
CA TYR A 251 18.13 -8.00 1.59
C TYR A 251 17.85 -8.50 3.01
N GLY A 252 17.25 -9.67 3.15
CA GLY A 252 16.88 -10.24 4.44
C GLY A 252 16.98 -11.75 4.46
N LYS A 253 16.06 -12.38 5.16
CA LYS A 253 15.98 -13.85 5.23
C LYS A 253 14.72 -14.31 4.49
N ARG A 254 14.88 -15.34 3.67
CA ARG A 254 13.80 -15.96 2.91
C ARG A 254 12.63 -16.34 3.83
N ALA A 255 11.43 -16.02 3.38
CA ALA A 255 10.17 -16.53 3.87
C ALA A 255 9.23 -16.71 2.68
N LYS A 256 8.03 -17.20 2.92
CA LYS A 256 7.05 -17.52 1.87
C LYS A 256 6.68 -16.30 1.00
N ARG A 257 6.64 -15.11 1.60
CA ARG A 257 6.18 -13.86 0.97
C ARG A 257 6.93 -12.68 1.57
N MET A 258 7.24 -11.68 0.75
CA MET A 258 7.77 -10.40 1.22
C MET A 258 6.59 -9.51 1.68
N HIS A 259 6.71 -8.97 2.88
CA HIS A 259 5.66 -8.15 3.49
C HIS A 259 5.93 -6.66 3.30
N LEU A 260 5.82 -6.20 2.06
CA LEU A 260 5.91 -4.78 1.68
C LEU A 260 4.70 -4.42 0.82
N TYR A 261 3.94 -3.43 1.27
CA TYR A 261 2.68 -3.05 0.68
C TYR A 261 2.58 -1.55 0.43
N ALA A 262 2.32 -1.16 -0.81
CA ALA A 262 1.99 0.20 -1.19
C ALA A 262 0.57 0.54 -0.70
N TYR A 263 0.51 1.17 0.47
CA TYR A 263 -0.72 1.36 1.21
C TYR A 263 -1.53 2.55 0.73
N LYS A 264 -0.85 3.68 0.46
CA LYS A 264 -1.53 4.94 0.18
C LYS A 264 -0.73 5.80 -0.79
N ILE A 265 -1.47 6.48 -1.67
CA ILE A 265 -0.94 7.53 -2.54
C ILE A 265 -1.75 8.82 -2.35
N GLY A 266 -1.10 9.98 -2.42
CA GLY A 266 -1.75 11.27 -2.29
C GLY A 266 -1.10 12.32 -3.17
N PHE A 267 -1.91 13.09 -3.92
CA PHE A 267 -1.44 14.13 -4.84
C PHE A 267 -2.56 15.12 -5.18
N MET A 268 -2.19 16.23 -5.80
CA MET A 268 -3.13 17.21 -6.35
C MET A 268 -3.35 16.90 -7.83
N TRP A 269 -4.60 16.74 -8.28
CA TRP A 269 -4.92 16.55 -9.68
C TRP A 269 -6.01 17.53 -10.13
N LYS A 270 -5.69 18.36 -11.11
CA LYS A 270 -6.62 19.38 -11.65
C LYS A 270 -7.33 20.19 -10.55
N GLY A 271 -6.56 20.65 -9.55
CA GLY A 271 -7.07 21.44 -8.42
C GLY A 271 -7.78 20.65 -7.33
N GLN A 272 -7.88 19.33 -7.45
CA GLN A 272 -8.49 18.46 -6.44
C GLN A 272 -7.44 17.66 -5.70
N THR A 273 -7.53 17.57 -4.37
CA THR A 273 -6.67 16.70 -3.58
C THR A 273 -7.18 15.27 -3.66
N ILE A 274 -6.34 14.38 -4.18
CA ILE A 274 -6.61 12.95 -4.30
C ILE A 274 -5.88 12.21 -3.18
N HIS A 275 -6.60 11.43 -2.39
CA HIS A 275 -6.05 10.51 -1.41
C HIS A 275 -6.67 9.13 -1.62
N LEU A 276 -5.86 8.17 -1.99
CA LEU A 276 -6.28 6.80 -2.26
C LEU A 276 -5.49 5.86 -1.34
N ALA A 277 -6.20 5.04 -0.61
CA ALA A 277 -5.59 4.09 0.32
C ALA A 277 -6.25 2.72 0.18
N LEU A 278 -5.43 1.68 0.12
CA LEU A 278 -5.85 0.28 0.20
C LEU A 278 -5.28 -0.29 1.49
N ASN A 279 -6.06 -1.07 2.22
CA ASN A 279 -5.58 -1.61 3.49
C ASN A 279 -4.71 -2.86 3.22
N PRO A 280 -3.42 -2.86 3.63
CA PRO A 280 -2.49 -3.95 3.34
C PRO A 280 -2.68 -5.20 4.19
N LEU A 281 -3.45 -5.11 5.26
CA LEU A 281 -3.61 -6.22 6.20
C LEU A 281 -4.52 -7.32 5.64
N HIS A 282 -4.78 -7.33 4.32
CA HIS A 282 -5.81 -8.13 3.67
C HIS A 282 -5.46 -8.66 2.30
N ALA A 283 -4.25 -8.41 1.83
CA ALA A 283 -3.79 -9.09 0.63
C ALA A 283 -3.16 -10.44 0.95
#